data_b265773e461da60e8842935dff73fe9a
#
_entry.id   b265773e461da60e8842935dff73fe9a
#
_cell.length_a   1.000
_cell.length_b   1.000
_cell.length_c   1.000
_cell.angle_alpha   90.00
_cell.angle_beta   90.00
_cell.angle_gamma   90.00
#
_symmetry.space_group_name_H-M   'P 1'
#
loop_
_entity.id
_entity.type
_entity.pdbx_description
1 polymer ?
#
loop_
_entity_poly.entity_id
_entity_poly.type
_entity_poly.pdbx_seq_one_letter_code
_entity_poly.pdbx_strand_id
1 'polypeptide(L)'
;PVPSDRQMKWQETEFYAFFHYGMNTYTNREWGLGSEDVTIFAPTGKPNPAQWLKAVKAAGMKGGIAVVKHHDGFCLWPTSTTDHSIVNAGNENGKNTNIPRDFAQAARNLGMKYGFYVSPWDRNSIYYGTEKYVNDVFLRQCAELAQYGKDQFEMWFDGANGGDGYYGGRNTTVNVDRSTYYDIPNLRDSIHKVCPDIILWGVGAESRWIGNEAGWAGETNWLTDERGYAPESNGMYGTEDGWQWDPGESDAKLTDKGWFWHEGEKPLSVERLFQMYLETVGRNATLILNCPPDKNGVLPDIDVRVLKELGSMIRTRLGKDLAQKAKVSVTNTRQAGAKRNYAAKNLTDNNKNTYWATDDGVKQAAITFTWNKPQTVRYVDMMEYIRKGQRVRKFHIEITEDGQNWKPIAEKCTTTTIGYKRIIPLNGSTSDSYGKGYQVKGLKVVIDDSKACPLLHSIKVF
;
A
#
# COMPACT_ATOMS: atom_id res chain seq x y z
N PRO A 1 -1.27 -16.65 13.53
CA PRO A 1 -2.14 -16.36 12.40
C PRO A 1 -1.39 -16.39 11.08
N VAL A 2 -2.16 -16.50 9.99
CA VAL A 2 -1.67 -16.52 8.61
C VAL A 2 -2.56 -15.64 7.73
N PRO A 3 -2.05 -15.11 6.61
CA PRO A 3 -2.85 -14.31 5.71
C PRO A 3 -3.91 -15.15 4.99
N SER A 4 -5.04 -14.53 4.68
CA SER A 4 -5.99 -15.06 3.71
C SER A 4 -5.45 -14.90 2.28
N ASP A 5 -6.04 -15.60 1.31
CA ASP A 5 -5.63 -15.44 -0.10
C ASP A 5 -5.84 -14.01 -0.61
N ARG A 6 -6.92 -13.32 -0.19
CA ARG A 6 -7.12 -11.91 -0.56
C ARG A 6 -6.07 -10.99 0.04
N GLN A 7 -5.66 -11.23 1.29
CA GLN A 7 -4.59 -10.47 1.93
C GLN A 7 -3.24 -10.69 1.24
N MET A 8 -2.95 -11.93 0.79
CA MET A 8 -1.74 -12.19 0.01
C MET A 8 -1.74 -11.45 -1.32
N LYS A 9 -2.84 -11.51 -2.08
CA LYS A 9 -2.97 -10.80 -3.35
C LYS A 9 -2.83 -9.28 -3.18
N TRP A 10 -3.40 -8.74 -2.12
CA TRP A 10 -3.29 -7.32 -1.77
C TRP A 10 -1.85 -6.95 -1.41
N GLN A 11 -1.21 -7.70 -0.52
CA GLN A 11 0.18 -7.46 -0.10
C GLN A 11 1.15 -7.49 -1.29
N GLU A 12 0.96 -8.41 -2.22
CA GLU A 12 1.76 -8.55 -3.44
C GLU A 12 1.63 -7.34 -4.38
N THR A 13 0.64 -6.48 -4.19
CA THR A 13 0.52 -5.22 -4.94
C THR A 13 1.60 -4.23 -4.53
N GLU A 14 2.04 -4.23 -3.29
CA GLU A 14 3.14 -3.47 -2.69
C GLU A 14 3.04 -1.95 -2.84
N PHE A 15 2.98 -1.45 -4.06
CA PHE A 15 3.07 -0.03 -4.40
C PHE A 15 1.98 0.33 -5.40
N TYR A 16 1.11 1.28 -5.04
CA TYR A 16 -0.03 1.71 -5.85
C TYR A 16 -0.41 3.16 -5.55
N ALA A 17 -1.28 3.74 -6.33
CA ALA A 17 -1.62 5.15 -6.26
C ALA A 17 -2.94 5.42 -5.58
N PHE A 18 -3.04 6.60 -4.96
CA PHE A 18 -4.29 7.30 -4.66
C PHE A 18 -4.52 8.41 -5.68
N PHE A 19 -5.77 8.65 -6.03
CA PHE A 19 -6.14 9.78 -6.87
C PHE A 19 -7.28 10.56 -6.22
N HIS A 20 -6.91 11.67 -5.56
CA HIS A 20 -7.87 12.60 -5.00
C HIS A 20 -8.27 13.58 -6.10
N TYR A 21 -9.46 13.40 -6.66
CA TYR A 21 -10.06 14.23 -7.67
C TYR A 21 -11.57 14.32 -7.41
N GLY A 22 -12.16 15.50 -7.51
CA GLY A 22 -13.59 15.71 -7.28
C GLY A 22 -13.94 17.17 -7.05
N MET A 23 -14.97 17.42 -6.26
CA MET A 23 -15.44 18.77 -5.94
C MET A 23 -14.32 19.66 -5.39
N ASN A 24 -13.49 19.12 -4.50
CA ASN A 24 -12.41 19.86 -3.84
C ASN A 24 -11.30 20.32 -4.79
N THR A 25 -11.14 19.67 -5.92
CA THR A 25 -10.23 20.12 -7.00
C THR A 25 -10.61 21.51 -7.49
N TYR A 26 -11.90 21.85 -7.49
CA TYR A 26 -12.46 23.09 -8.02
C TYR A 26 -12.76 24.15 -6.96
N THR A 27 -12.68 23.80 -5.67
CA THR A 27 -12.93 24.71 -4.54
C THR A 27 -11.67 25.09 -3.78
N ASN A 28 -10.52 24.52 -4.13
CA ASN A 28 -9.25 24.70 -3.43
C ASN A 28 -9.35 24.32 -1.94
N ARG A 29 -10.09 23.26 -1.63
CA ARG A 29 -10.28 22.74 -0.28
C ARG A 29 -9.75 21.32 -0.15
N GLU A 30 -9.38 20.95 1.09
CA GLU A 30 -9.08 19.56 1.43
C GLU A 30 -10.34 18.82 1.88
N TRP A 31 -11.18 19.48 2.67
CA TRP A 31 -12.51 19.00 3.06
C TRP A 31 -13.57 19.96 2.57
N GLY A 32 -14.46 19.48 1.73
CA GLY A 32 -15.63 20.23 1.33
C GLY A 32 -16.64 20.35 2.46
N LEU A 33 -17.50 21.37 2.38
CA LEU A 33 -18.49 21.67 3.42
C LEU A 33 -19.73 20.79 3.33
N GLY A 34 -19.99 20.21 2.17
CA GLY A 34 -21.24 19.49 1.86
C GLY A 34 -22.32 20.40 1.27
N SER A 35 -22.11 21.72 1.26
CA SER A 35 -23.03 22.72 0.72
C SER A 35 -22.64 23.23 -0.66
N GLU A 36 -21.58 22.71 -1.25
CA GLU A 36 -21.10 23.14 -2.56
C GLU A 36 -22.17 22.90 -3.63
N ASP A 37 -22.40 23.93 -4.46
CA ASP A 37 -23.26 23.80 -5.63
C ASP A 37 -22.63 22.79 -6.60
N VAL A 38 -23.43 21.85 -7.07
CA VAL A 38 -22.96 20.79 -8.00
C VAL A 38 -22.41 21.37 -9.31
N THR A 39 -22.84 22.56 -9.72
CA THR A 39 -22.37 23.24 -10.92
C THR A 39 -20.92 23.74 -10.81
N ILE A 40 -20.35 23.78 -9.62
CA ILE A 40 -18.93 24.10 -9.42
C ILE A 40 -18.04 23.00 -10.07
N PHE A 41 -18.50 21.75 -10.08
CA PHE A 41 -17.82 20.69 -10.81
C PHE A 41 -18.06 20.87 -12.31
N ALA A 42 -17.11 21.54 -12.96
CA ALA A 42 -17.19 21.89 -14.37
C ALA A 42 -15.81 21.76 -15.04
N PRO A 43 -15.31 20.53 -15.22
CA PRO A 43 -13.99 20.31 -15.79
C PRO A 43 -13.87 20.89 -17.20
N THR A 44 -12.74 21.52 -17.51
CA THR A 44 -12.46 22.13 -18.81
C THR A 44 -12.21 21.10 -19.91
N GLY A 45 -11.76 19.89 -19.51
CA GLY A 45 -11.65 18.72 -20.36
C GLY A 45 -12.25 17.50 -19.68
N LYS A 46 -12.56 16.46 -20.44
CA LYS A 46 -13.02 15.21 -19.84
C LYS A 46 -11.91 14.62 -18.96
N PRO A 47 -12.18 14.32 -17.68
CA PRO A 47 -11.19 13.67 -16.82
C PRO A 47 -10.66 12.38 -17.45
N ASN A 48 -9.35 12.15 -17.33
CA ASN A 48 -8.66 11.08 -18.05
C ASN A 48 -7.98 10.08 -17.11
N PRO A 49 -8.71 9.12 -16.52
CA PRO A 49 -8.14 8.10 -15.65
C PRO A 49 -7.06 7.25 -16.33
N ALA A 50 -7.11 7.06 -17.63
CA ALA A 50 -6.08 6.32 -18.38
C ALA A 50 -4.71 7.04 -18.29
N GLN A 51 -4.69 8.37 -18.36
CA GLN A 51 -3.47 9.17 -18.19
C GLN A 51 -2.94 9.04 -16.75
N TRP A 52 -3.82 9.08 -15.75
CA TRP A 52 -3.42 8.92 -14.36
C TRP A 52 -2.70 7.58 -14.12
N LEU A 53 -3.34 6.49 -14.54
CA LEU A 53 -2.82 5.14 -14.33
C LEU A 53 -1.54 4.88 -15.14
N LYS A 54 -1.47 5.36 -16.37
CA LYS A 54 -0.24 5.26 -17.19
C LYS A 54 0.94 5.97 -16.54
N ALA A 55 0.71 7.15 -15.97
CA ALA A 55 1.75 7.91 -15.28
C ALA A 55 2.30 7.17 -14.06
N VAL A 56 1.42 6.63 -13.20
CA VAL A 56 1.85 5.91 -12.00
C VAL A 56 2.44 4.54 -12.32
N LYS A 57 2.00 3.90 -13.39
CA LYS A 57 2.63 2.65 -13.90
C LYS A 57 4.10 2.87 -14.23
N ALA A 58 4.45 4.03 -14.78
CA ALA A 58 5.84 4.39 -15.09
C ALA A 58 6.72 4.47 -13.83
N ALA A 59 6.13 4.76 -12.66
CA ALA A 59 6.83 4.72 -11.37
C ALA A 59 6.99 3.30 -10.79
N GLY A 60 6.42 2.29 -11.42
CA GLY A 60 6.41 0.91 -10.93
C GLY A 60 5.19 0.55 -10.09
N MET A 61 4.19 1.42 -10.01
CA MET A 61 2.94 1.13 -9.30
C MET A 61 2.11 0.09 -10.06
N LYS A 62 1.48 -0.83 -9.31
CA LYS A 62 0.74 -1.96 -9.88
C LYS A 62 -0.77 -1.75 -9.89
N GLY A 63 -1.23 -0.64 -9.34
CA GLY A 63 -2.65 -0.35 -9.24
C GLY A 63 -2.93 1.07 -8.78
N GLY A 64 -4.20 1.35 -8.60
CA GLY A 64 -4.66 2.63 -8.08
C GLY A 64 -6.03 2.56 -7.46
N ILE A 65 -6.30 3.55 -6.60
CA ILE A 65 -7.59 3.77 -5.95
C ILE A 65 -8.04 5.17 -6.28
N ALA A 66 -9.21 5.30 -6.91
CA ALA A 66 -9.81 6.58 -7.21
C ALA A 66 -10.76 7.00 -6.08
N VAL A 67 -10.61 8.24 -5.59
CA VAL A 67 -11.60 8.86 -4.72
C VAL A 67 -12.81 9.19 -5.56
N VAL A 68 -13.95 8.56 -5.29
CA VAL A 68 -15.18 8.75 -6.05
C VAL A 68 -16.28 9.47 -5.27
N LYS A 69 -16.15 9.52 -3.95
CA LYS A 69 -16.95 10.33 -3.03
C LYS A 69 -16.09 10.69 -1.82
N HIS A 70 -15.84 11.98 -1.61
CA HIS A 70 -15.17 12.48 -0.41
C HIS A 70 -16.19 12.94 0.65
N HIS A 71 -15.76 13.55 1.74
CA HIS A 71 -16.61 13.97 2.85
C HIS A 71 -17.67 15.01 2.46
N ASP A 72 -17.49 15.74 1.35
CA ASP A 72 -18.49 16.67 0.80
C ASP A 72 -19.72 15.97 0.23
N GLY A 73 -19.70 14.66 0.04
CA GLY A 73 -20.82 13.86 -0.46
C GLY A 73 -21.00 13.88 -1.96
N PHE A 74 -20.20 14.63 -2.72
CA PHE A 74 -20.31 14.68 -4.17
C PHE A 74 -19.82 13.40 -4.82
N CYS A 75 -20.70 12.75 -5.59
CA CYS A 75 -20.42 11.47 -6.23
C CYS A 75 -19.97 11.62 -7.68
N LEU A 76 -18.85 11.01 -8.03
CA LEU A 76 -18.26 11.06 -9.38
C LEU A 76 -18.81 9.97 -10.32
N TRP A 77 -19.99 9.46 -10.04
CA TRP A 77 -20.72 8.50 -10.87
C TRP A 77 -22.23 8.79 -10.76
N PRO A 78 -23.04 8.30 -11.71
CA PRO A 78 -24.49 8.54 -11.72
C PRO A 78 -25.19 7.64 -10.68
N THR A 79 -24.95 7.94 -9.40
CA THR A 79 -25.60 7.20 -8.29
C THR A 79 -27.10 7.42 -8.27
N SER A 80 -27.84 6.39 -7.86
CA SER A 80 -29.28 6.49 -7.60
C SER A 80 -29.64 7.09 -6.24
N THR A 81 -28.62 7.35 -5.38
CA THR A 81 -28.84 7.67 -3.96
C THR A 81 -28.99 9.16 -3.67
N THR A 82 -28.51 10.02 -4.56
CA THR A 82 -28.50 11.48 -4.38
C THR A 82 -28.40 12.21 -5.71
N ASP A 83 -28.95 13.45 -5.75
CA ASP A 83 -28.75 14.38 -6.85
C ASP A 83 -27.41 15.15 -6.75
N HIS A 84 -26.70 15.01 -5.62
CA HIS A 84 -25.39 15.64 -5.39
C HIS A 84 -24.30 14.81 -6.06
N SER A 85 -24.32 14.83 -7.39
CA SER A 85 -23.45 14.01 -8.24
C SER A 85 -23.19 14.66 -9.59
N ILE A 86 -22.34 14.03 -10.38
CA ILE A 86 -21.94 14.46 -11.73
C ILE A 86 -23.14 14.65 -12.69
N VAL A 87 -24.26 14.02 -12.45
CA VAL A 87 -25.44 14.17 -13.34
C VAL A 87 -25.94 15.61 -13.40
N ASN A 88 -25.68 16.40 -12.36
CA ASN A 88 -26.04 17.82 -12.26
C ASN A 88 -24.82 18.75 -12.34
N ALA A 89 -23.69 18.27 -12.86
CA ALA A 89 -22.46 19.04 -13.00
C ALA A 89 -22.65 20.29 -13.88
N GLY A 90 -21.72 21.25 -13.76
CA GLY A 90 -21.84 22.58 -14.37
C GLY A 90 -21.66 22.64 -15.88
N ASN A 91 -21.13 21.56 -16.51
CA ASN A 91 -20.96 21.49 -17.96
C ASN A 91 -21.06 20.05 -18.48
N GLU A 92 -21.00 19.86 -19.79
CA GLU A 92 -21.13 18.57 -20.43
C GLU A 92 -19.96 17.62 -20.09
N ASN A 93 -18.75 18.15 -19.94
CA ASN A 93 -17.60 17.33 -19.51
C ASN A 93 -17.86 16.72 -18.12
N GLY A 94 -18.36 17.50 -17.19
CA GLY A 94 -18.74 17.04 -15.85
C GLY A 94 -19.88 16.02 -15.89
N LYS A 95 -20.96 16.33 -16.61
CA LYS A 95 -22.12 15.41 -16.72
C LYS A 95 -21.79 14.08 -17.38
N ASN A 96 -20.83 14.05 -18.28
CA ASN A 96 -20.35 12.84 -18.94
C ASN A 96 -19.23 12.12 -18.17
N THR A 97 -18.86 12.61 -16.99
CA THR A 97 -17.88 11.99 -16.12
C THR A 97 -18.48 10.74 -15.44
N ASN A 98 -17.78 9.63 -15.49
CA ASN A 98 -18.07 8.46 -14.67
C ASN A 98 -16.71 7.85 -14.28
N ILE A 99 -16.17 8.33 -13.17
CA ILE A 99 -14.83 7.91 -12.75
C ILE A 99 -14.76 6.42 -12.46
N PRO A 100 -15.67 5.77 -11.71
CA PRO A 100 -15.59 4.34 -11.48
C PRO A 100 -15.52 3.51 -12.76
N ARG A 101 -16.37 3.81 -13.73
CA ARG A 101 -16.40 3.11 -15.02
C ARG A 101 -15.10 3.29 -15.79
N ASP A 102 -14.70 4.56 -15.98
CA ASP A 102 -13.54 4.88 -16.82
C ASP A 102 -12.23 4.46 -16.18
N PHE A 103 -12.15 4.55 -14.85
CA PHE A 103 -11.00 4.09 -14.07
C PHE A 103 -10.83 2.58 -14.12
N ALA A 104 -11.91 1.82 -13.89
CA ALA A 104 -11.90 0.36 -13.97
C ALA A 104 -11.47 -0.12 -15.36
N GLN A 105 -12.02 0.47 -16.41
CA GLN A 105 -11.70 0.10 -17.78
C GLN A 105 -10.23 0.42 -18.12
N ALA A 106 -9.75 1.61 -17.74
CA ALA A 106 -8.36 2.01 -17.96
C ALA A 106 -7.38 1.07 -17.22
N ALA A 107 -7.69 0.69 -15.99
CA ALA A 107 -6.88 -0.25 -15.21
C ALA A 107 -6.80 -1.63 -15.90
N ARG A 108 -7.92 -2.18 -16.34
CA ARG A 108 -7.94 -3.45 -17.09
C ARG A 108 -7.12 -3.38 -18.36
N ASN A 109 -7.25 -2.30 -19.13
CA ASN A 109 -6.50 -2.11 -20.37
C ASN A 109 -4.97 -2.03 -20.13
N LEU A 110 -4.56 -1.53 -18.97
CA LEU A 110 -3.15 -1.41 -18.59
C LEU A 110 -2.62 -2.59 -17.79
N GLY A 111 -3.46 -3.58 -17.50
CA GLY A 111 -3.09 -4.72 -16.65
C GLY A 111 -2.81 -4.32 -15.20
N MET A 112 -3.49 -3.29 -14.70
CA MET A 112 -3.34 -2.76 -13.35
C MET A 112 -4.53 -3.13 -12.48
N LYS A 113 -4.29 -3.21 -11.17
CA LYS A 113 -5.36 -3.37 -10.16
C LYS A 113 -6.05 -2.04 -9.92
N TYR A 114 -7.30 -2.08 -9.47
CA TYR A 114 -8.07 -0.87 -9.18
C TYR A 114 -9.04 -1.08 -8.03
N GLY A 115 -9.42 0.02 -7.43
CA GLY A 115 -10.43 0.10 -6.40
C GLY A 115 -10.92 1.53 -6.21
N PHE A 116 -11.80 1.73 -5.26
CA PHE A 116 -12.44 3.02 -5.02
C PHE A 116 -12.39 3.40 -3.54
N TYR A 117 -12.28 4.70 -3.32
CA TYR A 117 -12.49 5.33 -2.02
C TYR A 117 -13.89 5.92 -1.99
N VAL A 118 -14.66 5.57 -0.99
CA VAL A 118 -15.97 6.14 -0.72
C VAL A 118 -16.08 6.56 0.74
N SER A 119 -16.25 7.86 1.00
CA SER A 119 -16.36 8.37 2.35
C SER A 119 -17.64 7.86 3.02
N PRO A 120 -17.56 7.20 4.18
CA PRO A 120 -18.74 6.92 4.99
C PRO A 120 -19.37 8.20 5.55
N TRP A 121 -18.55 9.18 5.96
CA TRP A 121 -19.00 10.48 6.37
C TRP A 121 -19.49 11.28 5.16
N ASP A 122 -20.70 11.81 5.26
CA ASP A 122 -21.36 12.56 4.18
C ASP A 122 -21.94 13.86 4.73
N ARG A 123 -21.24 14.95 4.48
CA ARG A 123 -21.60 16.28 4.97
C ARG A 123 -22.75 16.92 4.21
N ASN A 124 -23.13 16.35 3.06
CA ASN A 124 -24.26 16.83 2.24
C ASN A 124 -25.59 16.21 2.66
N SER A 125 -25.62 14.89 2.95
CA SER A 125 -26.87 14.15 3.17
C SER A 125 -27.64 14.63 4.40
N ILE A 126 -28.91 14.97 4.23
CA ILE A 126 -29.82 15.30 5.34
C ILE A 126 -30.03 14.11 6.28
N TYR A 127 -29.81 12.87 5.80
CA TYR A 127 -30.05 11.65 6.56
C TYR A 127 -28.83 11.18 7.35
N TYR A 128 -27.66 11.83 7.20
CA TYR A 128 -26.46 11.39 7.92
C TYR A 128 -26.68 11.39 9.44
N GLY A 129 -26.27 10.31 10.09
CA GLY A 129 -26.52 10.05 11.49
C GLY A 129 -27.75 9.17 11.77
N THR A 130 -28.52 8.80 10.74
CA THR A 130 -29.72 7.94 10.84
C THR A 130 -29.51 6.60 10.16
N GLU A 131 -30.35 5.61 10.47
CA GLU A 131 -30.37 4.31 9.78
C GLU A 131 -30.68 4.46 8.28
N LYS A 132 -31.49 5.45 7.91
CA LYS A 132 -31.85 5.72 6.53
C LYS A 132 -30.61 6.05 5.69
N TYR A 133 -29.67 6.83 6.24
CA TYR A 133 -28.41 7.09 5.55
C TYR A 133 -27.64 5.81 5.29
N VAL A 134 -27.49 4.97 6.30
CA VAL A 134 -26.74 3.71 6.18
C VAL A 134 -27.38 2.79 5.12
N ASN A 135 -28.67 2.55 5.22
CA ASN A 135 -29.36 1.56 4.39
C ASN A 135 -29.64 2.06 2.96
N ASP A 136 -30.08 3.32 2.81
CA ASP A 136 -30.56 3.82 1.53
C ASP A 136 -29.49 4.65 0.77
N VAL A 137 -28.43 5.07 1.44
CA VAL A 137 -27.36 5.86 0.83
C VAL A 137 -26.05 5.14 0.85
N PHE A 138 -25.43 4.94 2.01
CA PHE A 138 -24.06 4.46 2.11
C PHE A 138 -23.88 3.01 1.60
N LEU A 139 -24.65 2.06 2.13
CA LEU A 139 -24.56 0.67 1.69
C LEU A 139 -24.93 0.50 0.21
N ARG A 140 -25.92 1.30 -0.26
CA ARG A 140 -26.30 1.29 -1.67
C ARG A 140 -25.21 1.87 -2.58
N GLN A 141 -24.54 2.93 -2.17
CA GLN A 141 -23.39 3.47 -2.90
C GLN A 141 -22.26 2.44 -3.00
N CYS A 142 -21.96 1.76 -1.91
CA CYS A 142 -20.95 0.69 -1.91
C CYS A 142 -21.35 -0.46 -2.85
N ALA A 143 -22.62 -0.85 -2.86
CA ALA A 143 -23.13 -1.89 -3.76
C ALA A 143 -23.06 -1.46 -5.23
N GLU A 144 -23.38 -0.21 -5.55
CA GLU A 144 -23.23 0.35 -6.90
C GLU A 144 -21.76 0.30 -7.35
N LEU A 145 -20.83 0.71 -6.47
CA LEU A 145 -19.39 0.70 -6.78
C LEU A 145 -18.85 -0.72 -6.99
N ALA A 146 -19.33 -1.69 -6.22
CA ALA A 146 -18.95 -3.09 -6.38
C ALA A 146 -19.31 -3.64 -7.79
N GLN A 147 -20.37 -3.14 -8.41
CA GLN A 147 -20.81 -3.58 -9.74
C GLN A 147 -19.91 -3.11 -10.89
N TYR A 148 -19.02 -2.14 -10.66
CA TYR A 148 -18.07 -1.71 -11.70
C TYR A 148 -16.97 -2.73 -11.99
N GLY A 149 -16.82 -3.77 -11.17
CA GLY A 149 -15.96 -4.91 -11.46
C GLY A 149 -15.71 -5.78 -10.24
N LYS A 150 -15.89 -7.08 -10.43
CA LYS A 150 -15.64 -8.10 -9.38
C LYS A 150 -14.15 -8.28 -9.06
N ASP A 151 -13.26 -7.75 -9.89
CA ASP A 151 -11.80 -7.84 -9.81
C ASP A 151 -11.17 -6.65 -9.05
N GLN A 152 -11.98 -5.85 -8.34
CA GLN A 152 -11.47 -4.80 -7.45
C GLN A 152 -10.59 -5.40 -6.36
N PHE A 153 -9.47 -4.70 -6.04
CA PHE A 153 -8.52 -5.20 -5.04
C PHE A 153 -8.65 -4.54 -3.67
N GLU A 154 -9.19 -3.32 -3.60
CA GLU A 154 -9.36 -2.58 -2.36
C GLU A 154 -10.49 -1.56 -2.47
N MET A 155 -11.28 -1.43 -1.40
CA MET A 155 -12.24 -0.34 -1.20
C MET A 155 -11.89 0.37 0.10
N TRP A 156 -11.81 1.68 0.05
CA TRP A 156 -11.25 2.53 1.10
C TRP A 156 -12.32 3.36 1.79
N PHE A 157 -12.39 3.28 3.10
CA PHE A 157 -13.39 3.97 3.93
C PHE A 157 -12.70 4.87 4.95
N ASP A 158 -12.77 6.18 4.71
CA ASP A 158 -12.11 7.21 5.52
C ASP A 158 -13.13 8.04 6.30
N GLY A 159 -12.67 8.73 7.37
CA GLY A 159 -13.42 9.78 8.03
C GLY A 159 -14.74 9.36 8.67
N ALA A 160 -14.77 8.19 9.29
CA ALA A 160 -16.03 7.55 9.65
C ALA A 160 -16.70 8.03 10.93
N ASN A 161 -16.09 8.93 11.73
CA ASN A 161 -16.66 9.38 13.01
C ASN A 161 -17.67 10.53 12.88
N GLY A 162 -17.83 11.12 11.70
CA GLY A 162 -18.67 12.29 11.50
C GLY A 162 -18.00 13.61 11.92
N GLY A 163 -18.78 14.61 12.15
CA GLY A 163 -18.35 15.95 12.51
C GLY A 163 -19.34 17.04 12.05
N ASP A 164 -18.84 18.25 11.90
CA ASP A 164 -19.61 19.38 11.40
C ASP A 164 -19.97 19.20 9.92
N GLY A 165 -21.15 19.62 9.51
CA GLY A 165 -21.57 19.53 8.14
C GLY A 165 -22.83 20.33 7.81
N TYR A 166 -23.05 20.51 6.52
CA TYR A 166 -24.25 21.14 5.96
C TYR A 166 -25.51 20.29 6.24
N TYR A 167 -25.42 18.97 5.99
CA TYR A 167 -26.48 17.98 6.24
C TYR A 167 -27.87 18.44 5.75
N GLY A 168 -27.95 18.85 4.47
CA GLY A 168 -29.20 19.28 3.86
C GLY A 168 -29.78 20.55 4.44
N GLY A 169 -28.96 21.42 5.02
CA GLY A 169 -29.36 22.68 5.63
C GLY A 169 -29.53 22.64 7.16
N ARG A 170 -29.30 21.49 7.80
CA ARG A 170 -29.32 21.41 9.27
C ARG A 170 -28.15 22.17 9.92
N ASN A 171 -27.01 22.30 9.23
CA ASN A 171 -25.81 23.03 9.67
C ASN A 171 -25.47 22.77 11.13
N THR A 172 -25.13 21.52 11.41
CA THR A 172 -24.89 21.01 12.77
C THR A 172 -23.72 20.05 12.82
N THR A 173 -23.40 19.56 14.03
CA THR A 173 -22.43 18.50 14.26
C THR A 173 -23.17 17.18 14.42
N VAL A 174 -22.75 16.15 13.67
CA VAL A 174 -23.26 14.80 13.82
C VAL A 174 -22.07 13.87 14.03
N ASN A 175 -21.95 13.33 15.25
CA ASN A 175 -20.94 12.34 15.60
C ASN A 175 -21.59 10.96 15.66
N VAL A 176 -20.89 9.97 15.17
CA VAL A 176 -21.31 8.56 15.17
C VAL A 176 -20.20 7.68 15.70
N ASP A 177 -20.57 6.54 16.25
CA ASP A 177 -19.62 5.48 16.55
C ASP A 177 -19.38 4.65 15.30
N ARG A 178 -18.22 4.81 14.67
CA ARG A 178 -17.86 4.11 13.43
C ARG A 178 -17.90 2.60 13.55
N SER A 179 -17.70 2.05 14.75
CA SER A 179 -17.67 0.60 14.98
C SER A 179 -19.05 -0.06 14.89
N THR A 180 -20.11 0.72 15.07
CA THR A 180 -21.50 0.20 15.15
C THR A 180 -22.45 0.83 14.14
N TYR A 181 -22.23 2.08 13.74
CA TYR A 181 -23.20 2.85 12.96
C TYR A 181 -23.38 2.36 11.51
N TYR A 182 -22.29 1.98 10.84
CA TYR A 182 -22.32 1.71 9.39
C TYR A 182 -22.68 0.28 9.00
N ASP A 183 -23.04 -0.58 9.95
CA ASP A 183 -23.36 -1.98 9.70
C ASP A 183 -22.24 -2.70 8.93
N ILE A 184 -21.03 -2.62 9.47
CA ILE A 184 -19.82 -3.16 8.85
C ILE A 184 -19.94 -4.66 8.50
N PRO A 185 -20.54 -5.53 9.34
CA PRO A 185 -20.69 -6.94 8.97
C PRO A 185 -21.48 -7.13 7.68
N ASN A 186 -22.61 -6.43 7.50
CA ASN A 186 -23.42 -6.50 6.29
C ASN A 186 -22.67 -5.90 5.09
N LEU A 187 -21.99 -4.77 5.27
CA LEU A 187 -21.14 -4.16 4.25
C LEU A 187 -20.10 -5.17 3.75
N ARG A 188 -19.35 -5.79 4.67
CA ARG A 188 -18.30 -6.76 4.36
C ARG A 188 -18.87 -7.95 3.58
N ASP A 189 -19.92 -8.56 4.08
CA ASP A 189 -20.54 -9.72 3.45
C ASP A 189 -21.07 -9.41 2.05
N SER A 190 -21.72 -8.27 1.88
CA SER A 190 -22.29 -7.84 0.61
C SER A 190 -21.22 -7.58 -0.45
N ILE A 191 -20.13 -6.88 -0.07
CA ILE A 191 -19.05 -6.56 -0.98
C ILE A 191 -18.25 -7.81 -1.35
N HIS A 192 -17.92 -8.68 -0.38
CA HIS A 192 -17.17 -9.91 -0.65
C HIS A 192 -17.92 -10.91 -1.53
N LYS A 193 -19.26 -10.89 -1.54
CA LYS A 193 -20.06 -11.70 -2.47
C LYS A 193 -19.86 -11.30 -3.93
N VAL A 194 -19.69 -10.01 -4.19
CA VAL A 194 -19.49 -9.47 -5.54
C VAL A 194 -18.01 -9.44 -5.91
N CYS A 195 -17.15 -9.03 -4.99
CA CYS A 195 -15.71 -8.86 -5.17
C CYS A 195 -14.97 -9.76 -4.17
N PRO A 196 -14.73 -11.04 -4.47
CA PRO A 196 -14.21 -11.99 -3.49
C PRO A 196 -12.79 -11.72 -3.03
N ASP A 197 -11.98 -11.05 -3.85
CA ASP A 197 -10.57 -10.76 -3.55
C ASP A 197 -10.32 -9.35 -2.98
N ILE A 198 -11.36 -8.55 -2.79
CA ILE A 198 -11.24 -7.17 -2.32
C ILE A 198 -10.82 -7.10 -0.85
N ILE A 199 -9.95 -6.15 -0.53
CA ILE A 199 -9.66 -5.74 0.85
C ILE A 199 -10.50 -4.51 1.17
N LEU A 200 -11.13 -4.52 2.34
CA LEU A 200 -11.89 -3.37 2.85
C LEU A 200 -11.03 -2.64 3.89
N TRP A 201 -10.48 -1.52 3.48
CA TRP A 201 -9.65 -0.69 4.37
C TRP A 201 -10.53 0.21 5.25
N GLY A 202 -10.18 0.32 6.52
CA GLY A 202 -10.87 1.19 7.47
C GLY A 202 -12.06 0.56 8.21
N VAL A 203 -12.35 -0.72 7.97
CA VAL A 203 -13.45 -1.46 8.62
C VAL A 203 -12.97 -2.52 9.60
N GLY A 204 -11.66 -2.63 9.78
CA GLY A 204 -11.02 -3.61 10.66
C GLY A 204 -10.91 -5.01 10.06
N ALA A 205 -9.99 -5.81 10.59
CA ALA A 205 -9.80 -7.23 10.31
C ALA A 205 -9.26 -7.60 8.92
N GLU A 206 -8.92 -6.66 8.05
CA GLU A 206 -8.38 -6.98 6.71
C GLU A 206 -7.05 -6.31 6.44
N SER A 207 -6.93 -5.04 6.77
CA SER A 207 -5.70 -4.25 6.74
C SER A 207 -5.81 -3.11 7.75
N ARG A 208 -4.67 -2.59 8.19
CA ARG A 208 -4.63 -1.47 9.13
C ARG A 208 -3.96 -0.25 8.51
N TRP A 209 -4.31 0.92 9.03
CA TRP A 209 -3.57 2.14 8.78
C TRP A 209 -2.23 2.10 9.50
N ILE A 210 -1.16 2.52 8.83
CA ILE A 210 0.18 2.53 9.43
C ILE A 210 0.32 3.56 10.56
N GLY A 211 -0.56 4.56 10.64
CA GLY A 211 -0.62 5.51 11.75
C GLY A 211 -0.01 6.89 11.48
N ASN A 212 0.50 7.14 10.29
CA ASN A 212 0.95 8.46 9.84
C ASN A 212 0.73 8.62 8.33
N GLU A 213 0.75 9.87 7.87
CA GLU A 213 0.62 10.23 6.46
C GLU A 213 1.94 10.73 5.86
N ALA A 214 3.05 10.43 6.52
CA ALA A 214 4.38 10.91 6.15
C ALA A 214 5.18 9.92 5.28
N GLY A 215 4.64 8.72 5.04
CA GLY A 215 5.25 7.74 4.16
C GLY A 215 6.38 6.94 4.82
N TRP A 216 6.18 6.46 6.05
CA TRP A 216 7.11 5.55 6.70
C TRP A 216 6.39 4.58 7.64
N ALA A 217 6.87 3.36 7.68
CA ALA A 217 6.47 2.32 8.62
C ALA A 217 7.58 2.10 9.65
N GLY A 218 7.26 1.51 10.77
CA GLY A 218 8.26 1.07 11.75
C GLY A 218 9.21 0.04 11.15
N GLU A 219 10.47 0.10 11.53
CA GLU A 219 11.47 -0.91 11.11
C GLU A 219 11.13 -2.30 11.64
N THR A 220 10.58 -2.36 12.85
CA THR A 220 9.93 -3.55 13.39
C THR A 220 8.45 -3.48 13.08
N ASN A 221 8.01 -4.19 12.07
CA ASN A 221 6.63 -4.17 11.61
C ASN A 221 6.08 -5.59 11.49
N TRP A 222 5.24 -5.97 12.45
CA TRP A 222 4.53 -7.25 12.46
C TRP A 222 3.24 -7.14 11.64
N LEU A 223 2.94 -8.17 10.85
CA LEU A 223 1.71 -8.27 10.05
C LEU A 223 0.52 -8.78 10.87
N THR A 224 0.66 -8.80 12.17
CA THR A 224 -0.34 -9.29 13.12
C THR A 224 -0.71 -8.22 14.14
N ASP A 225 -1.92 -8.28 14.66
CA ASP A 225 -2.41 -7.40 15.71
C ASP A 225 -3.32 -8.17 16.67
N GLU A 226 -3.60 -7.57 17.83
CA GLU A 226 -4.45 -8.16 18.86
C GLU A 226 -5.94 -7.88 18.65
N ARG A 227 -6.30 -6.90 17.83
CA ARG A 227 -7.67 -6.40 17.68
C ARG A 227 -8.12 -6.42 16.24
N GLY A 228 -9.43 -6.57 16.07
CA GLY A 228 -10.09 -6.41 14.77
C GLY A 228 -9.98 -5.00 14.17
N TYR A 229 -9.51 -4.05 14.96
CA TYR A 229 -9.23 -2.67 14.58
C TYR A 229 -7.99 -2.21 15.33
N ALA A 230 -6.90 -2.01 14.62
CA ALA A 230 -5.65 -1.58 15.23
C ALA A 230 -5.76 -0.15 15.76
N PRO A 231 -5.35 0.13 17.00
CA PRO A 231 -5.24 1.49 17.48
C PRO A 231 -4.12 2.22 16.71
N GLU A 232 -4.31 3.49 16.44
CA GLU A 232 -3.34 4.33 15.72
C GLU A 232 -1.93 4.27 16.31
N SER A 233 -1.84 4.18 17.64
CA SER A 233 -0.57 4.09 18.37
C SER A 233 0.25 2.84 18.03
N ASN A 234 -0.34 1.79 17.48
CA ASN A 234 0.33 0.54 17.17
C ASN A 234 0.39 0.24 15.66
N GLY A 235 -0.20 1.09 14.84
CA GLY A 235 -0.28 0.87 13.39
C GLY A 235 1.06 0.68 12.71
N MET A 236 2.10 1.41 13.13
CA MET A 236 3.44 1.35 12.54
C MET A 236 4.21 0.06 12.86
N TYR A 237 3.85 -0.63 13.93
CA TYR A 237 4.64 -1.74 14.48
C TYR A 237 3.91 -3.08 14.45
N GLY A 238 2.58 -3.08 14.51
CA GLY A 238 1.82 -4.29 14.76
C GLY A 238 2.14 -4.92 16.12
N THR A 239 1.68 -6.14 16.34
CA THR A 239 1.91 -6.90 17.57
C THR A 239 2.53 -8.24 17.25
N GLU A 240 3.70 -8.54 17.82
CA GLU A 240 4.45 -9.77 17.53
C GLU A 240 3.63 -11.06 17.74
N ASP A 241 2.89 -11.13 18.81
CA ASP A 241 2.07 -12.30 19.17
C ASP A 241 0.57 -12.04 18.94
N GLY A 242 0.24 -11.10 18.04
CA GLY A 242 -1.13 -10.82 17.66
C GLY A 242 -1.84 -12.06 17.12
N TRP A 243 -3.13 -12.18 17.41
CA TRP A 243 -3.93 -13.33 17.01
C TRP A 243 -4.59 -13.18 15.63
N GLN A 244 -4.57 -11.97 15.09
CA GLN A 244 -5.20 -11.63 13.80
C GLN A 244 -4.15 -11.18 12.79
N TRP A 245 -4.29 -11.62 11.54
CA TRP A 245 -3.49 -11.08 10.42
C TRP A 245 -4.05 -9.74 10.00
N ASP A 246 -3.26 -8.69 10.11
CA ASP A 246 -3.68 -7.31 9.91
C ASP A 246 -2.53 -6.47 9.34
N PRO A 247 -2.22 -6.64 8.04
CA PRO A 247 -1.09 -5.99 7.40
C PRO A 247 -1.29 -4.48 7.26
N GLY A 248 -0.20 -3.72 7.37
CA GLY A 248 -0.22 -2.27 7.32
C GLY A 248 -0.18 -1.67 5.93
N GLU A 249 -0.99 -0.64 5.69
CA GLU A 249 -0.92 0.23 4.53
C GLU A 249 -0.44 1.61 4.95
N SER A 250 0.58 2.13 4.26
CA SER A 250 1.09 3.49 4.45
C SER A 250 0.55 4.39 3.36
N ASP A 251 -0.08 5.48 3.74
CA ASP A 251 -0.55 6.51 2.83
C ASP A 251 0.34 7.75 2.90
N ALA A 252 0.62 8.33 1.74
CA ALA A 252 1.47 9.52 1.62
C ALA A 252 1.14 10.31 0.36
N LYS A 253 1.69 11.51 0.26
CA LYS A 253 1.43 12.43 -0.85
C LYS A 253 2.67 12.55 -1.75
N LEU A 254 2.44 12.56 -3.04
CA LEU A 254 3.46 12.94 -4.03
C LEU A 254 3.84 14.42 -3.93
N THR A 255 2.88 15.28 -3.58
CA THR A 255 3.01 16.72 -3.63
C THR A 255 3.09 17.37 -2.25
N ASP A 256 3.53 18.62 -2.20
CA ASP A 256 3.88 19.34 -0.97
C ASP A 256 2.70 20.07 -0.29
N LYS A 257 1.52 20.15 -0.92
CA LYS A 257 0.40 20.92 -0.35
C LYS A 257 -0.66 20.03 0.29
N GLY A 258 -1.47 19.35 -0.50
CA GLY A 258 -2.63 18.64 0.03
C GLY A 258 -2.88 17.30 -0.64
N TRP A 259 -3.98 16.66 -0.26
CA TRP A 259 -4.47 15.46 -0.92
C TRP A 259 -5.10 15.77 -2.26
N PHE A 260 -5.95 16.82 -2.32
CA PHE A 260 -6.44 17.37 -3.58
C PHE A 260 -5.43 18.33 -4.20
N TRP A 261 -5.52 18.51 -5.50
CA TRP A 261 -4.66 19.42 -6.23
C TRP A 261 -4.87 20.88 -5.79
N HIS A 262 -3.76 21.59 -5.61
CA HIS A 262 -3.72 23.02 -5.33
C HIS A 262 -2.80 23.72 -6.30
N GLU A 263 -3.17 24.93 -6.71
CA GLU A 263 -2.33 25.73 -7.60
C GLU A 263 -0.95 26.00 -6.97
N GLY A 264 0.09 25.85 -7.78
CA GLY A 264 1.47 26.06 -7.36
C GLY A 264 2.06 24.93 -6.51
N GLU A 265 1.35 23.80 -6.34
CA GLU A 265 1.95 22.65 -5.67
C GLU A 265 3.09 22.02 -6.48
N LYS A 266 4.01 21.39 -5.80
CA LYS A 266 5.18 20.75 -6.40
C LYS A 266 5.31 19.32 -5.90
N PRO A 267 5.79 18.41 -6.74
CA PRO A 267 6.12 17.06 -6.28
C PRO A 267 7.33 17.10 -5.35
N LEU A 268 7.38 16.13 -4.45
CA LEU A 268 8.57 15.85 -3.65
C LEU A 268 9.72 15.43 -4.57
N SER A 269 10.95 15.51 -4.07
CA SER A 269 12.11 15.05 -4.81
C SER A 269 12.06 13.54 -5.06
N VAL A 270 12.66 13.09 -6.14
CA VAL A 270 12.76 11.65 -6.47
C VAL A 270 13.47 10.89 -5.35
N GLU A 271 14.52 11.49 -4.75
CA GLU A 271 15.26 10.92 -3.62
C GLU A 271 14.33 10.71 -2.40
N ARG A 272 13.48 11.69 -2.08
CA ARG A 272 12.54 11.57 -0.96
C ARG A 272 11.49 10.48 -1.23
N LEU A 273 11.00 10.39 -2.46
CA LEU A 273 10.03 9.36 -2.86
C LEU A 273 10.64 7.96 -2.82
N PHE A 274 11.89 7.81 -3.23
CA PHE A 274 12.61 6.54 -3.13
C PHE A 274 12.84 6.15 -1.66
N GLN A 275 13.21 7.09 -0.81
CA GLN A 275 13.30 6.86 0.64
C GLN A 275 11.96 6.39 1.21
N MET A 276 10.87 7.03 0.82
CA MET A 276 9.52 6.63 1.21
C MET A 276 9.19 5.20 0.78
N TYR A 277 9.56 4.81 -0.44
CA TYR A 277 9.43 3.44 -0.91
C TYR A 277 10.18 2.43 -0.03
N LEU A 278 11.44 2.72 0.32
CA LEU A 278 12.23 1.86 1.20
C LEU A 278 11.68 1.80 2.63
N GLU A 279 11.14 2.90 3.13
CA GLU A 279 10.63 3.01 4.50
C GLU A 279 9.18 2.49 4.65
N THR A 280 8.55 2.07 3.58
CA THR A 280 7.20 1.47 3.57
C THR A 280 7.22 0.07 3.00
N VAL A 281 7.38 -0.07 1.70
CA VAL A 281 7.49 -1.39 1.03
C VAL A 281 8.69 -2.17 1.55
N GLY A 282 9.81 -1.51 1.76
CA GLY A 282 11.00 -2.10 2.35
C GLY A 282 10.92 -2.36 3.86
N ARG A 283 9.81 -1.99 4.51
CA ARG A 283 9.54 -2.21 5.94
C ARG A 283 8.21 -2.93 6.15
N ASN A 284 7.92 -3.90 5.29
CA ASN A 284 6.82 -4.83 5.50
C ASN A 284 5.43 -4.19 5.46
N ALA A 285 5.26 -3.07 4.74
CA ALA A 285 4.00 -2.39 4.52
C ALA A 285 3.69 -2.27 3.02
N THR A 286 2.47 -1.93 2.66
CA THR A 286 2.19 -1.42 1.32
C THR A 286 2.29 0.11 1.33
N LEU A 287 2.55 0.70 0.18
CA LEU A 287 2.53 2.15 -0.02
C LEU A 287 1.44 2.53 -1.02
N ILE A 288 0.50 3.37 -0.56
CA ILE A 288 -0.44 4.06 -1.42
C ILE A 288 -0.02 5.53 -1.53
N LEU A 289 0.45 5.94 -2.71
CA LEU A 289 0.98 7.28 -2.96
C LEU A 289 -0.04 8.13 -3.70
N ASN A 290 -0.46 9.23 -3.09
CA ASN A 290 -1.45 10.12 -3.66
C ASN A 290 -0.87 11.00 -4.76
N CYS A 291 -1.52 10.95 -5.93
CA CYS A 291 -1.18 11.73 -7.11
C CYS A 291 -2.43 12.49 -7.56
N PRO A 292 -2.62 13.76 -7.16
CA PRO A 292 -3.88 14.47 -7.39
C PRO A 292 -3.98 15.01 -8.82
N PRO A 293 -5.00 14.60 -9.59
CA PRO A 293 -5.30 15.23 -10.87
C PRO A 293 -5.69 16.70 -10.71
N ASP A 294 -5.32 17.53 -11.67
CA ASP A 294 -5.61 18.97 -11.69
C ASP A 294 -7.01 19.27 -12.21
N LYS A 295 -7.32 20.57 -12.38
CA LYS A 295 -8.61 21.05 -12.91
C LYS A 295 -8.92 20.60 -14.34
N ASN A 296 -7.89 20.15 -15.08
CA ASN A 296 -8.06 19.59 -16.43
C ASN A 296 -8.35 18.09 -16.38
N GLY A 297 -8.41 17.48 -15.19
CA GLY A 297 -8.66 16.06 -15.03
C GLY A 297 -7.49 15.17 -15.43
N VAL A 298 -6.27 15.67 -15.36
CA VAL A 298 -5.02 14.97 -15.67
C VAL A 298 -3.98 15.22 -14.60
N LEU A 299 -3.01 14.31 -14.46
CA LEU A 299 -1.84 14.59 -13.65
C LEU A 299 -0.96 15.64 -14.32
N PRO A 300 -0.49 16.67 -13.59
CA PRO A 300 0.41 17.69 -14.13
C PRO A 300 1.69 17.09 -14.73
N ASP A 301 2.22 17.70 -15.80
CA ASP A 301 3.42 17.22 -16.47
C ASP A 301 4.64 17.10 -15.55
N ILE A 302 4.77 17.99 -14.58
CA ILE A 302 5.84 17.94 -13.59
C ILE A 302 5.75 16.70 -12.71
N ASP A 303 4.56 16.30 -12.32
CA ASP A 303 4.30 15.09 -11.53
C ASP A 303 4.57 13.83 -12.36
N VAL A 304 4.11 13.81 -13.61
CA VAL A 304 4.36 12.71 -14.55
C VAL A 304 5.87 12.48 -14.73
N ARG A 305 6.64 13.54 -14.85
CA ARG A 305 8.09 13.50 -14.99
C ARG A 305 8.76 12.89 -13.77
N VAL A 306 8.40 13.35 -12.57
CA VAL A 306 8.96 12.84 -11.32
C VAL A 306 8.60 11.37 -11.11
N LEU A 307 7.37 10.96 -11.44
CA LEU A 307 6.95 9.55 -11.37
C LEU A 307 7.78 8.67 -12.30
N LYS A 308 8.06 9.12 -13.51
CA LYS A 308 8.94 8.42 -14.45
C LYS A 308 10.37 8.29 -13.92
N GLU A 309 10.90 9.35 -13.34
CA GLU A 309 12.24 9.36 -12.73
C GLU A 309 12.31 8.42 -11.53
N LEU A 310 11.26 8.36 -10.71
CA LEU A 310 11.15 7.43 -9.58
C LEU A 310 11.20 5.98 -10.06
N GLY A 311 10.44 5.65 -11.08
CA GLY A 311 10.46 4.31 -11.68
C GLY A 311 11.84 3.92 -12.22
N SER A 312 12.53 4.86 -12.87
CA SER A 312 13.91 4.68 -13.32
C SER A 312 14.88 4.44 -12.17
N MET A 313 14.76 5.21 -11.10
CA MET A 313 15.60 5.06 -9.91
C MET A 313 15.40 3.71 -9.22
N ILE A 314 14.15 3.26 -9.06
CA ILE A 314 13.84 1.94 -8.48
C ILE A 314 14.47 0.83 -9.34
N ARG A 315 14.28 0.87 -10.65
CA ARG A 315 14.85 -0.13 -11.57
C ARG A 315 16.36 -0.13 -11.60
N THR A 316 16.99 1.03 -11.46
CA THR A 316 18.44 1.16 -11.43
C THR A 316 19.02 0.66 -10.12
N ARG A 317 18.44 1.06 -9.00
CA ARG A 317 18.96 0.72 -7.67
C ARG A 317 18.58 -0.69 -7.19
N LEU A 318 17.42 -1.19 -7.58
CA LEU A 318 16.84 -2.46 -7.13
C LEU A 318 16.52 -3.41 -8.30
N GLY A 319 17.21 -3.27 -9.42
CA GLY A 319 16.88 -4.03 -10.63
C GLY A 319 17.83 -5.20 -10.94
N LYS A 320 19.09 -5.10 -10.52
CA LYS A 320 20.11 -6.12 -10.82
C LYS A 320 20.43 -6.93 -9.58
N ASP A 321 19.83 -8.09 -9.49
CA ASP A 321 20.05 -9.02 -8.37
C ASP A 321 21.39 -9.74 -8.50
N LEU A 322 22.37 -9.37 -7.68
CA LEU A 322 23.69 -9.97 -7.62
C LEU A 322 23.66 -11.38 -7.04
N ALA A 323 22.64 -11.74 -6.27
CA ALA A 323 22.49 -13.09 -5.70
C ALA A 323 22.33 -14.16 -6.78
N GLN A 324 21.85 -13.80 -7.98
CA GLN A 324 21.71 -14.72 -9.11
C GLN A 324 23.05 -15.34 -9.58
N LYS A 325 24.15 -14.64 -9.35
CA LYS A 325 25.51 -15.09 -9.72
C LYS A 325 26.33 -15.53 -8.53
N ALA A 326 25.76 -15.55 -7.34
CA ALA A 326 26.44 -15.97 -6.13
C ALA A 326 26.37 -17.51 -5.95
N LYS A 327 27.37 -18.06 -5.29
CA LYS A 327 27.24 -19.36 -4.65
C LYS A 327 26.50 -19.17 -3.34
N VAL A 328 25.39 -19.88 -3.16
CA VAL A 328 24.54 -19.79 -1.96
C VAL A 328 24.73 -21.05 -1.13
N SER A 329 24.95 -20.86 0.17
CA SER A 329 25.02 -21.96 1.14
C SER A 329 24.27 -21.59 2.41
N VAL A 330 23.79 -22.60 3.13
CA VAL A 330 23.03 -22.45 4.37
C VAL A 330 23.55 -23.43 5.43
N THR A 331 23.39 -23.06 6.69
CA THR A 331 23.87 -23.89 7.81
C THR A 331 22.94 -25.07 8.13
N ASN A 332 21.67 -24.99 7.74
CA ASN A 332 20.69 -26.06 7.94
C ASN A 332 19.65 -26.02 6.83
N THR A 333 19.24 -27.19 6.36
CA THR A 333 18.16 -27.37 5.38
C THR A 333 17.20 -28.43 5.88
N ARG A 334 15.91 -28.14 5.87
CA ARG A 334 14.86 -29.04 6.30
C ARG A 334 14.87 -30.34 5.51
N GLN A 335 14.90 -31.47 6.22
CA GLN A 335 14.90 -32.83 5.65
C GLN A 335 13.50 -33.49 5.75
N ALA A 336 12.71 -33.12 6.73
CA ALA A 336 11.38 -33.70 6.93
C ALA A 336 10.41 -33.33 5.78
N GLY A 337 9.58 -34.27 5.36
CA GLY A 337 8.64 -34.07 4.24
C GLY A 337 9.32 -34.18 2.88
N ALA A 338 10.11 -35.21 2.66
CA ALA A 338 11.02 -35.46 1.53
C ALA A 338 10.46 -35.27 0.11
N LYS A 339 9.13 -35.12 -0.05
CA LYS A 339 8.51 -34.83 -1.36
C LYS A 339 8.66 -33.36 -1.79
N ARG A 340 9.07 -32.47 -0.89
CA ARG A 340 9.27 -31.04 -1.14
C ARG A 340 10.72 -30.65 -0.90
N ASN A 341 11.26 -29.91 -1.85
CA ASN A 341 12.62 -29.40 -1.76
C ASN A 341 12.64 -28.06 -1.01
N TYR A 342 13.37 -27.95 0.09
CA TYR A 342 13.55 -26.75 0.90
C TYR A 342 14.95 -26.14 0.79
N ALA A 343 15.67 -26.45 -0.28
CA ALA A 343 17.07 -26.11 -0.46
C ALA A 343 17.33 -24.60 -0.63
N ALA A 344 18.56 -24.21 -0.40
CA ALA A 344 19.06 -22.84 -0.53
C ALA A 344 18.77 -22.21 -1.91
N LYS A 345 18.77 -23.01 -2.99
CA LYS A 345 18.45 -22.54 -4.34
C LYS A 345 17.06 -21.88 -4.46
N ASN A 346 16.12 -22.22 -3.57
CA ASN A 346 14.79 -21.66 -3.55
C ASN A 346 14.80 -20.16 -3.16
N LEU A 347 15.88 -19.67 -2.55
CA LEU A 347 16.05 -18.25 -2.21
C LEU A 347 16.29 -17.35 -3.43
N THR A 348 16.71 -17.93 -4.56
CA THR A 348 17.11 -17.19 -5.77
C THR A 348 16.42 -17.67 -7.05
N ASP A 349 15.41 -18.52 -6.94
CA ASP A 349 14.69 -19.10 -8.09
C ASP A 349 13.56 -18.20 -8.63
N ASN A 350 13.31 -17.05 -8.00
CA ASN A 350 12.22 -16.11 -8.34
C ASN A 350 10.82 -16.76 -8.35
N ASN A 351 10.62 -17.81 -7.58
CA ASN A 351 9.37 -18.53 -7.46
C ASN A 351 8.73 -18.29 -6.08
N LYS A 352 7.64 -17.55 -6.04
CA LYS A 352 6.94 -17.22 -4.78
C LYS A 352 6.33 -18.42 -4.04
N ASN A 353 6.28 -19.59 -4.69
CA ASN A 353 5.70 -20.82 -4.12
C ASN A 353 6.75 -21.75 -3.53
N THR A 354 8.03 -21.50 -3.75
CA THR A 354 9.14 -22.24 -3.17
C THR A 354 9.78 -21.45 -2.03
N TYR A 355 10.42 -22.13 -1.10
CA TYR A 355 11.14 -21.48 -0.01
C TYR A 355 12.22 -22.41 0.56
N TRP A 356 13.23 -21.81 1.12
CA TRP A 356 14.18 -22.48 2.01
C TRP A 356 13.59 -22.52 3.42
N ALA A 357 13.86 -23.61 4.14
CA ALA A 357 13.49 -23.78 5.54
C ALA A 357 14.55 -24.58 6.30
N THR A 358 14.63 -24.36 7.60
CA THR A 358 15.39 -25.21 8.52
C THR A 358 14.55 -26.39 9.03
N ASP A 359 15.20 -27.35 9.69
CA ASP A 359 14.51 -28.42 10.42
C ASP A 359 13.66 -27.87 11.56
N ASP A 360 12.66 -28.64 11.99
CA ASP A 360 11.84 -28.29 13.15
C ASP A 360 12.73 -28.06 14.38
N GLY A 361 12.45 -26.99 15.12
CA GLY A 361 13.22 -26.62 16.30
C GLY A 361 14.52 -25.86 16.03
N VAL A 362 14.99 -25.80 14.79
CA VAL A 362 16.16 -24.99 14.42
C VAL A 362 15.70 -23.56 14.12
N LYS A 363 15.91 -22.67 15.06
CA LYS A 363 15.46 -21.27 15.01
C LYS A 363 16.54 -20.28 14.57
N GLN A 364 17.76 -20.73 14.45
CA GLN A 364 18.93 -19.96 14.06
C GLN A 364 19.56 -20.57 12.81
N ALA A 365 19.99 -19.76 11.89
CA ALA A 365 20.68 -20.21 10.68
C ALA A 365 21.43 -19.06 10.03
N ALA A 366 22.44 -19.40 9.24
CA ALA A 366 23.16 -18.44 8.39
C ALA A 366 23.00 -18.81 6.92
N ILE A 367 22.76 -17.80 6.10
CA ILE A 367 22.62 -17.88 4.65
C ILE A 367 23.78 -17.09 4.06
N THR A 368 24.66 -17.74 3.30
CA THR A 368 25.89 -17.14 2.79
C THR A 368 25.87 -17.06 1.28
N PHE A 369 26.15 -15.88 0.76
CA PHE A 369 26.36 -15.58 -0.66
C PHE A 369 27.83 -15.26 -0.88
N THR A 370 28.48 -15.93 -1.83
CA THR A 370 29.87 -15.64 -2.20
C THR A 370 30.01 -15.46 -3.70
N TRP A 371 30.94 -14.58 -4.09
CA TRP A 371 31.25 -14.28 -5.50
C TRP A 371 32.73 -14.53 -5.78
N ASN A 372 33.02 -14.97 -6.99
CA ASN A 372 34.42 -15.17 -7.44
C ASN A 372 35.20 -13.86 -7.55
N LYS A 373 34.47 -12.77 -7.89
CA LYS A 373 35.04 -11.42 -7.99
C LYS A 373 34.31 -10.50 -7.02
N PRO A 374 34.98 -9.46 -6.49
CA PRO A 374 34.33 -8.49 -5.62
C PRO A 374 33.11 -7.87 -6.27
N GLN A 375 32.06 -7.67 -5.49
CA GLN A 375 30.81 -7.00 -5.86
C GLN A 375 30.62 -5.78 -4.96
N THR A 376 30.04 -4.71 -5.50
CA THR A 376 29.53 -3.63 -4.68
C THR A 376 28.08 -3.92 -4.34
N VAL A 377 27.78 -4.19 -3.07
CA VAL A 377 26.45 -4.52 -2.57
C VAL A 377 25.88 -3.32 -1.84
N ARG A 378 24.67 -2.89 -2.20
CA ARG A 378 24.03 -1.65 -1.72
C ARG A 378 22.74 -1.88 -0.96
N TYR A 379 22.02 -2.97 -1.26
CA TYR A 379 20.74 -3.30 -0.65
C TYR A 379 20.62 -4.82 -0.50
N VAL A 380 19.99 -5.25 0.59
CA VAL A 380 19.53 -6.63 0.78
C VAL A 380 18.02 -6.61 0.89
N ASP A 381 17.34 -7.36 0.03
CA ASP A 381 15.89 -7.53 0.02
C ASP A 381 15.56 -8.96 0.44
N MET A 382 14.91 -9.10 1.57
CA MET A 382 14.58 -10.39 2.18
C MET A 382 13.07 -10.55 2.29
N MET A 383 12.57 -11.75 1.99
CA MET A 383 11.15 -12.06 2.08
C MET A 383 10.93 -13.40 2.77
N GLU A 384 10.18 -13.40 3.87
CA GLU A 384 9.69 -14.64 4.49
C GLU A 384 8.55 -15.24 3.66
N TYR A 385 8.39 -16.55 3.72
CA TYR A 385 7.21 -17.23 3.19
C TYR A 385 6.04 -17.11 4.15
N ILE A 386 5.41 -15.93 4.17
CA ILE A 386 4.39 -15.53 5.16
C ILE A 386 3.08 -16.31 5.09
N ARG A 387 2.83 -17.10 4.05
CA ARG A 387 1.65 -17.99 4.00
C ARG A 387 1.59 -18.98 5.19
N LYS A 388 2.71 -19.16 5.88
CA LYS A 388 2.82 -19.96 7.12
C LYS A 388 3.12 -19.10 8.35
N GLY A 389 2.86 -17.80 8.27
CA GLY A 389 3.08 -16.83 9.34
C GLY A 389 4.42 -16.11 9.24
N GLN A 390 4.53 -15.01 9.94
CA GLN A 390 5.75 -14.22 10.10
C GLN A 390 6.52 -14.77 11.31
N ARG A 391 7.78 -15.15 11.14
CA ARG A 391 8.54 -15.95 12.12
C ARG A 391 9.83 -15.33 12.60
N VAL A 392 10.60 -14.66 11.72
CA VAL A 392 11.91 -14.11 12.09
C VAL A 392 11.74 -12.98 13.09
N ARG A 393 12.45 -13.07 14.22
CA ARG A 393 12.42 -12.12 15.33
C ARG A 393 13.66 -11.25 15.41
N LYS A 394 14.80 -11.78 14.95
CA LYS A 394 16.08 -11.08 14.97
C LYS A 394 17.01 -11.65 13.90
N PHE A 395 17.66 -10.77 13.17
CA PHE A 395 18.69 -11.12 12.20
C PHE A 395 19.80 -10.06 12.22
N HIS A 396 20.94 -10.37 11.59
CA HIS A 396 21.95 -9.38 11.27
C HIS A 396 22.63 -9.74 9.95
N ILE A 397 23.42 -8.83 9.42
CA ILE A 397 24.16 -9.00 8.16
C ILE A 397 25.64 -8.96 8.44
N GLU A 398 26.40 -9.90 7.85
CA GLU A 398 27.85 -9.93 7.87
C GLU A 398 28.38 -9.83 6.45
N ILE A 399 29.55 -9.25 6.31
CA ILE A 399 30.28 -9.17 5.03
C ILE A 399 31.70 -9.67 5.16
N THR A 400 32.27 -10.07 4.03
CA THR A 400 33.70 -10.34 3.91
C THR A 400 34.27 -9.69 2.65
N GLU A 401 35.39 -8.99 2.79
CA GLU A 401 36.08 -8.36 1.68
C GLU A 401 37.06 -9.33 1.00
N ASP A 402 37.67 -10.23 1.77
CA ASP A 402 38.70 -11.19 1.32
C ASP A 402 38.16 -12.62 1.08
N GLY A 403 36.94 -12.90 1.50
CA GLY A 403 36.31 -14.21 1.41
C GLY A 403 36.60 -15.12 2.60
N GLN A 404 37.36 -14.67 3.59
CA GLN A 404 37.78 -15.47 4.76
C GLN A 404 37.38 -14.84 6.08
N ASN A 405 37.59 -13.52 6.22
CA ASN A 405 37.30 -12.77 7.43
C ASN A 405 35.91 -12.11 7.36
N TRP A 406 35.02 -12.57 8.21
CA TRP A 406 33.63 -12.07 8.29
C TRP A 406 33.50 -11.06 9.41
N LYS A 407 32.80 -9.95 9.15
CA LYS A 407 32.49 -8.93 10.15
C LYS A 407 31.03 -8.54 10.07
N PRO A 408 30.32 -8.33 11.20
CA PRO A 408 28.99 -7.77 11.20
C PRO A 408 29.02 -6.31 10.71
N ILE A 409 27.96 -5.93 9.99
CA ILE A 409 27.80 -4.56 9.54
C ILE A 409 27.06 -3.80 10.64
N ALA A 410 27.66 -2.68 11.11
CA ALA A 410 27.02 -1.75 12.01
C ALA A 410 26.11 -0.80 11.20
N GLU A 411 24.93 -1.27 10.84
CA GLU A 411 23.93 -0.48 10.13
C GLU A 411 23.09 0.35 11.12
N LYS A 412 22.67 1.53 10.68
CA LYS A 412 21.71 2.36 11.44
C LYS A 412 20.26 1.86 11.27
N CYS A 413 20.07 0.58 11.15
CA CYS A 413 18.80 -0.08 10.93
C CYS A 413 18.50 -1.07 12.04
N THR A 414 17.25 -1.17 12.45
CA THR A 414 16.79 -2.23 13.35
C THR A 414 16.65 -3.52 12.55
N THR A 415 17.34 -4.57 13.00
CA THR A 415 17.32 -5.89 12.36
C THR A 415 16.52 -6.88 13.20
N THR A 416 15.22 -6.64 13.32
CA THR A 416 14.31 -7.46 14.14
C THR A 416 13.56 -8.49 13.31
N THR A 417 12.53 -8.09 12.59
CA THR A 417 11.69 -8.99 11.80
C THR A 417 11.87 -8.74 10.30
N ILE A 418 11.54 -9.71 9.48
CA ILE A 418 11.58 -9.61 8.02
C ILE A 418 10.16 -9.45 7.47
N GLY A 419 9.28 -10.42 7.70
CA GLY A 419 7.91 -10.40 7.18
C GLY A 419 7.82 -10.60 5.68
N TYR A 420 6.80 -9.98 5.07
CA TYR A 420 6.59 -10.05 3.63
C TYR A 420 7.82 -9.55 2.85
N LYS A 421 8.34 -8.37 3.23
CA LYS A 421 9.54 -7.80 2.61
C LYS A 421 10.28 -6.87 3.57
N ARG A 422 11.59 -7.05 3.66
CA ARG A 422 12.49 -6.14 4.36
C ARG A 422 13.66 -5.79 3.46
N ILE A 423 13.82 -4.51 3.14
CA ILE A 423 14.95 -3.99 2.36
C ILE A 423 15.86 -3.20 3.30
N ILE A 424 17.11 -3.64 3.39
CA ILE A 424 18.15 -2.98 4.20
C ILE A 424 19.11 -2.24 3.26
N PRO A 425 19.20 -0.91 3.35
CA PRO A 425 20.25 -0.15 2.68
C PRO A 425 21.59 -0.38 3.41
N LEU A 426 22.64 -0.67 2.64
CA LEU A 426 23.96 -0.99 3.16
C LEU A 426 24.87 0.26 3.09
N ASN A 427 25.54 0.59 4.22
CA ASN A 427 26.42 1.76 4.33
C ASN A 427 25.70 3.06 3.92
N GLY A 428 24.45 3.18 4.30
CA GLY A 428 23.63 4.37 4.11
C GLY A 428 23.45 5.14 5.40
N SER A 429 23.01 6.41 5.30
CA SER A 429 22.52 7.15 6.45
C SER A 429 20.98 7.03 6.53
N THR A 430 20.42 7.25 7.71
CA THR A 430 18.95 7.28 7.89
C THR A 430 18.26 8.41 7.12
N SER A 431 19.01 9.44 6.76
CA SER A 431 18.54 10.58 5.93
C SER A 431 18.82 10.39 4.44
N ASP A 432 19.59 9.36 4.09
CA ASP A 432 20.00 9.05 2.74
C ASP A 432 19.70 7.57 2.47
N SER A 433 18.59 7.32 1.85
CA SER A 433 18.14 5.97 1.47
C SER A 433 18.99 5.33 0.38
N TYR A 434 19.95 6.07 -0.15
CA TYR A 434 20.94 5.55 -1.07
C TYR A 434 22.03 4.77 -0.30
N GLY A 435 22.01 3.45 -0.43
CA GLY A 435 23.06 2.60 0.08
C GLY A 435 24.37 2.86 -0.65
N LYS A 436 25.35 3.48 0.01
CA LYS A 436 26.70 3.68 -0.55
C LYS A 436 27.39 2.35 -0.85
N GLY A 437 26.98 1.31 -0.12
CA GLY A 437 27.41 -0.04 -0.33
C GLY A 437 28.76 -0.39 0.26
N TYR A 438 29.06 -1.68 0.14
CA TYR A 438 30.35 -2.27 0.50
C TYR A 438 30.88 -3.06 -0.67
N GLN A 439 32.19 -3.03 -0.86
CA GLN A 439 32.86 -3.88 -1.82
C GLN A 439 33.22 -5.22 -1.13
N VAL A 440 32.62 -6.32 -1.58
CA VAL A 440 32.68 -7.59 -0.86
C VAL A 440 32.88 -8.77 -1.80
N LYS A 441 33.47 -9.84 -1.28
CA LYS A 441 33.45 -11.19 -1.88
C LYS A 441 32.35 -12.08 -1.31
N GLY A 442 31.76 -11.69 -0.18
CA GLY A 442 30.66 -12.43 0.42
C GLY A 442 29.76 -11.57 1.29
N LEU A 443 28.52 -11.98 1.38
CA LEU A 443 27.51 -11.42 2.25
C LEU A 443 26.74 -12.55 2.93
N LYS A 444 26.43 -12.38 4.20
CA LYS A 444 25.74 -13.38 5.00
C LYS A 444 24.55 -12.72 5.70
N VAL A 445 23.38 -13.36 5.60
CA VAL A 445 22.22 -13.07 6.42
C VAL A 445 22.18 -14.09 7.54
N VAL A 446 22.30 -13.64 8.78
CA VAL A 446 22.27 -14.49 9.96
C VAL A 446 20.96 -14.29 10.68
N ILE A 447 20.16 -15.35 10.77
CA ILE A 447 18.92 -15.36 11.56
C ILE A 447 19.31 -15.74 12.98
N ASP A 448 19.21 -14.79 13.90
CA ASP A 448 19.60 -14.94 15.30
C ASP A 448 18.49 -15.52 16.17
N ASP A 449 17.21 -15.25 15.83
CA ASP A 449 16.05 -15.81 16.52
C ASP A 449 14.83 -15.85 15.60
N SER A 450 13.98 -16.85 15.81
CA SER A 450 12.72 -17.03 15.09
C SER A 450 11.69 -17.72 15.99
N LYS A 451 10.41 -17.46 15.78
CA LYS A 451 9.31 -18.09 16.53
C LYS A 451 9.27 -19.61 16.32
N ALA A 452 9.59 -20.04 15.11
CA ALA A 452 9.69 -21.45 14.69
C ALA A 452 10.80 -21.55 13.66
N CYS A 453 10.96 -22.69 13.00
CA CYS A 453 11.91 -22.80 11.89
C CYS A 453 11.65 -21.68 10.87
N PRO A 454 12.65 -20.85 10.51
CA PRO A 454 12.48 -19.79 9.52
C PRO A 454 12.20 -20.39 8.14
N LEU A 455 11.36 -19.66 7.38
CA LEU A 455 11.04 -19.96 6.00
C LEU A 455 11.20 -18.68 5.19
N LEU A 456 12.18 -18.65 4.30
CA LEU A 456 12.40 -17.53 3.40
C LEU A 456 12.26 -18.00 1.95
N HIS A 457 11.52 -17.25 1.15
CA HIS A 457 11.36 -17.59 -0.25
C HIS A 457 12.22 -16.74 -1.19
N SER A 458 12.80 -15.65 -0.69
CA SER A 458 13.63 -14.78 -1.51
C SER A 458 14.65 -14.00 -0.69
N ILE A 459 15.87 -13.97 -1.17
CA ILE A 459 16.88 -12.97 -0.78
C ILE A 459 17.51 -12.46 -2.06
N LYS A 460 17.44 -11.15 -2.26
CA LYS A 460 18.07 -10.43 -3.36
C LYS A 460 19.13 -9.50 -2.82
N VAL A 461 20.17 -9.30 -3.59
CA VAL A 461 21.28 -8.40 -3.25
C VAL A 461 21.49 -7.45 -4.43
N PHE A 462 21.43 -6.15 -4.15
CA PHE A 462 21.57 -5.11 -5.18
C PHE A 462 22.78 -4.23 -4.95
#